data_6a44f6a8bcd77ed5ed7c85ab1b59d512
#
_entry.id   6a44f6a8bcd77ed5ed7c85ab1b59d512
#
_cell.length_a   1.000
_cell.length_b   1.000
_cell.length_c   1.000
_cell.angle_alpha   90.00
_cell.angle_beta   90.00
_cell.angle_gamma   90.00
#
_symmetry.space_group_name_H-M   'P 1'
#
loop_
_entity.id
_entity.type
_entity.pdbx_description
1 polymer ?
#
loop_
_entity_poly.entity_id
_entity_poly.type
_entity_poly.pdbx_seq_one_letter_code
_entity_poly.pdbx_strand_id
1 'polypeptide(L)'
;MLQNQDLFGSTQERIRTMWLWHSSEELEHRSTAFDILAALGGSHEWRVRWMRRVTILFWADALQQTLRNLRRDGSLWKWRTWKSAAVHLLGRHGLVRQTYGPWREYFREDFHPGQMKSALHEDWLRNNADAYVRVGTCEPLRLNRMPRAC
;
A
#
# COMPACT_ATOMS: atom_id res chain seq x y z
N MET A 1 4.98 2.88 3.34
CA MET A 1 5.15 4.30 2.97
C MET A 1 5.07 5.21 4.20
N LEU A 2 3.98 5.25 4.94
CA LEU A 2 3.86 6.10 6.14
C LEU A 2 4.91 5.83 7.23
N GLN A 3 5.38 4.60 7.37
CA GLN A 3 6.44 4.22 8.32
C GLN A 3 7.85 4.59 7.86
N ASN A 4 8.05 4.78 6.56
CA ASN A 4 9.37 4.99 5.98
C ASN A 4 9.29 6.12 4.94
N GLN A 5 9.16 7.34 5.43
CA GLN A 5 9.03 8.54 4.61
C GLN A 5 10.33 8.88 3.87
N ASP A 6 11.47 8.31 4.28
CA ASP A 6 12.78 8.47 3.62
C ASP A 6 12.80 7.90 2.19
N LEU A 7 11.83 7.01 1.84
CA LEU A 7 11.66 6.52 0.47
C LEU A 7 11.41 7.64 -0.55
N PHE A 8 10.95 8.79 -0.08
CA PHE A 8 10.65 9.95 -0.93
C PHE A 8 11.74 11.01 -0.95
N GLY A 9 12.93 10.73 -0.38
CA GLY A 9 14.01 11.68 -0.09
C GLY A 9 14.24 12.84 -1.08
N SER A 10 14.30 12.56 -2.40
CA SER A 10 14.49 13.60 -3.45
C SER A 10 13.21 13.94 -4.21
N THR A 11 12.06 13.40 -3.80
CA THR A 11 10.78 13.60 -4.50
C THR A 11 10.24 14.99 -4.18
N GLN A 12 9.64 15.65 -5.18
CA GLN A 12 8.95 16.92 -4.97
C GLN A 12 7.90 16.79 -3.85
N GLU A 13 7.86 17.77 -2.96
CA GLU A 13 6.98 17.77 -1.79
C GLU A 13 5.50 17.49 -2.14
N ARG A 14 5.04 18.04 -3.26
CA ARG A 14 3.67 17.84 -3.75
C ARG A 14 3.36 16.38 -4.07
N ILE A 15 4.30 15.69 -4.71
CA ILE A 15 4.15 14.26 -5.06
C ILE A 15 4.24 13.41 -3.80
N ARG A 16 5.15 13.75 -2.90
CA ARG A 16 5.28 13.11 -1.59
C ARG A 16 3.97 13.19 -0.79
N THR A 17 3.41 14.39 -0.67
CA THR A 17 2.13 14.63 0.02
C THR A 17 0.99 13.84 -0.61
N MET A 18 0.88 13.82 -1.94
CA MET A 18 -0.11 13.03 -2.66
C MET A 18 0.00 11.52 -2.34
N TRP A 19 1.21 10.97 -2.34
CA TRP A 19 1.41 9.55 -2.04
C TRP A 19 1.15 9.18 -0.58
N LEU A 20 1.50 10.06 0.36
CA LEU A 20 1.23 9.86 1.78
C LEU A 20 -0.27 9.96 2.07
N TRP A 21 -0.95 10.92 1.45
CA TRP A 21 -2.41 11.05 1.51
C TRP A 21 -3.09 9.80 0.95
N HIS A 22 -2.75 9.38 -0.27
CA HIS A 22 -3.28 8.17 -0.89
C HIS A 22 -3.04 6.92 -0.02
N SER A 23 -1.84 6.77 0.53
CA SER A 23 -1.54 5.66 1.44
C SER A 23 -2.38 5.70 2.71
N SER A 24 -2.77 6.88 3.18
CA SER A 24 -3.64 7.04 4.35
C SER A 24 -5.08 6.66 4.02
N GLU A 25 -5.60 7.04 2.85
CA GLU A 25 -6.93 6.64 2.37
C GLU A 25 -7.03 5.13 2.16
N GLU A 26 -6.02 4.50 1.56
CA GLU A 26 -6.00 3.05 1.38
C GLU A 26 -6.06 2.30 2.73
N LEU A 27 -5.44 2.85 3.78
CA LEU A 27 -5.54 2.29 5.12
C LEU A 27 -6.94 2.46 5.74
N GLU A 28 -7.65 3.53 5.41
CA GLU A 28 -9.04 3.75 5.84
C GLU A 28 -9.99 2.76 5.15
N HIS A 29 -9.78 2.48 3.86
CA HIS A 29 -10.61 1.57 3.07
C HIS A 29 -10.26 0.09 3.19
N ARG A 30 -9.19 -0.27 3.90
CA ARG A 30 -8.67 -1.64 3.99
C ARG A 30 -9.67 -2.69 4.46
N SER A 31 -10.65 -2.31 5.29
CA SER A 31 -11.67 -3.22 5.81
C SER A 31 -12.91 -3.33 4.93
N THR A 32 -13.15 -2.36 4.04
CA THR A 32 -14.40 -2.25 3.26
C THR A 32 -14.74 -3.54 2.50
N ALA A 33 -13.79 -4.09 1.75
CA ALA A 33 -14.01 -5.32 1.00
C ALA A 33 -14.25 -6.52 1.92
N PHE A 34 -13.60 -6.54 3.08
CA PHE A 34 -13.78 -7.58 4.09
C PHE A 34 -15.16 -7.52 4.72
N ASP A 35 -15.62 -6.32 5.07
CA ASP A 35 -16.93 -6.08 5.68
C ASP A 35 -18.06 -6.39 4.71
N ILE A 36 -17.91 -6.04 3.43
CA ILE A 36 -18.85 -6.41 2.36
C ILE A 36 -18.94 -7.94 2.24
N LEU A 37 -17.80 -8.64 2.22
CA LEU A 37 -17.79 -10.09 2.17
C LEU A 37 -18.53 -10.71 3.37
N ALA A 38 -18.28 -10.21 4.58
CA ALA A 38 -18.93 -10.67 5.80
C ALA A 38 -20.46 -10.41 5.74
N ALA A 39 -20.88 -9.23 5.30
CA ALA A 39 -22.29 -8.85 5.14
C ALA A 39 -23.03 -9.73 4.12
N LEU A 40 -22.34 -10.21 3.08
CA LEU A 40 -22.86 -11.15 2.07
C LEU A 40 -22.84 -12.62 2.54
N GLY A 41 -22.47 -12.89 3.80
CA GLY A 41 -22.41 -14.26 4.33
C GLY A 41 -21.21 -15.07 3.83
N GLY A 42 -20.13 -14.41 3.39
CA GLY A 42 -18.93 -15.07 2.91
C GLY A 42 -18.23 -15.87 4.01
N SER A 43 -17.94 -17.16 3.75
CA SER A 43 -17.30 -18.03 4.72
C SER A 43 -15.79 -17.77 4.82
N HIS A 44 -15.21 -18.11 6.00
CA HIS A 44 -13.77 -18.09 6.20
C HIS A 44 -13.02 -18.91 5.14
N GLU A 45 -13.50 -20.11 4.83
CA GLU A 45 -12.88 -21.00 3.84
C GLU A 45 -12.85 -20.35 2.43
N TRP A 46 -13.94 -19.69 2.04
CA TRP A 46 -14.02 -18.97 0.78
C TRP A 46 -12.99 -17.82 0.75
N ARG A 47 -12.90 -17.04 1.83
CA ARG A 47 -11.93 -15.95 2.00
C ARG A 47 -10.48 -16.46 1.87
N VAL A 48 -10.14 -17.54 2.58
CA VAL A 48 -8.81 -18.17 2.54
C VAL A 48 -8.47 -18.67 1.13
N ARG A 49 -9.43 -19.34 0.47
CA ARG A 49 -9.24 -19.85 -0.90
C ARG A 49 -8.94 -18.73 -1.89
N TRP A 50 -9.69 -17.64 -1.80
CA TRP A 50 -9.47 -16.47 -2.66
C TRP A 50 -8.16 -15.78 -2.36
N MET A 51 -7.79 -15.59 -1.11
CA MET A 51 -6.51 -14.98 -0.74
C MET A 51 -5.33 -15.78 -1.29
N ARG A 52 -5.37 -17.09 -1.20
CA ARG A 52 -4.33 -17.95 -1.80
C ARG A 52 -4.25 -17.78 -3.31
N ARG A 53 -5.41 -17.78 -4.01
CA ARG A 53 -5.45 -17.58 -5.47
C ARG A 53 -4.89 -16.22 -5.86
N VAL A 54 -5.34 -15.16 -5.22
CA VAL A 54 -4.87 -13.80 -5.47
C VAL A 54 -3.36 -13.69 -5.21
N THR A 55 -2.86 -14.29 -4.13
CA THR A 55 -1.42 -14.31 -3.84
C THR A 55 -0.62 -14.97 -4.96
N ILE A 56 -1.06 -16.13 -5.44
CA ILE A 56 -0.39 -16.85 -6.53
C ILE A 56 -0.41 -16.03 -7.82
N LEU A 57 -1.58 -15.49 -8.19
CA LEU A 57 -1.74 -14.70 -9.42
C LEU A 57 -0.91 -13.41 -9.36
N PHE A 58 -0.91 -12.73 -8.22
CA PHE A 58 -0.10 -11.52 -8.00
C PHE A 58 1.39 -11.81 -8.19
N TRP A 59 1.91 -12.86 -7.56
CA TRP A 59 3.33 -13.22 -7.70
C TRP A 59 3.68 -13.66 -9.12
N ALA A 60 2.79 -14.40 -9.78
CA ALA A 60 2.99 -14.79 -11.18
C ALA A 60 3.06 -13.57 -12.11
N ASP A 61 2.14 -12.62 -11.95
CA ASP A 61 2.12 -11.39 -12.74
C ASP A 61 3.31 -10.49 -12.44
N ALA A 62 3.63 -10.27 -11.17
CA ALA A 62 4.79 -9.49 -10.75
C ALA A 62 6.10 -10.07 -11.30
N LEU A 63 6.26 -11.40 -11.24
CA LEU A 63 7.43 -12.08 -11.81
C LEU A 63 7.47 -11.93 -13.32
N GLN A 64 6.36 -12.17 -14.01
CA GLN A 64 6.27 -12.04 -15.47
C GLN A 64 6.62 -10.61 -15.91
N GLN A 65 6.07 -9.59 -15.24
CA GLN A 65 6.35 -8.19 -15.54
C GLN A 65 7.82 -7.84 -15.29
N THR A 66 8.37 -8.32 -14.16
CA THR A 66 9.77 -8.12 -13.82
C THR A 66 10.70 -8.73 -14.88
N LEU A 67 10.45 -9.98 -15.26
CA LEU A 67 11.24 -10.67 -16.29
C LEU A 67 11.16 -9.96 -17.65
N ARG A 68 9.98 -9.48 -18.05
CA ARG A 68 9.82 -8.69 -19.28
C ARG A 68 10.66 -7.41 -19.25
N ASN A 69 10.62 -6.68 -18.12
CA ASN A 69 11.38 -5.44 -17.97
C ASN A 69 12.89 -5.72 -18.00
N LEU A 70 13.37 -6.69 -17.21
CA LEU A 70 14.79 -7.09 -17.20
C LEU A 70 15.29 -7.55 -18.56
N ARG A 71 14.43 -8.23 -19.34
CA ARG A 71 14.77 -8.64 -20.71
C ARG A 71 14.91 -7.44 -21.63
N ARG A 72 14.00 -6.47 -21.55
CA ARG A 72 14.04 -5.24 -22.35
C ARG A 72 15.26 -4.40 -22.03
N ASP A 73 15.63 -4.31 -20.75
CA ASP A 73 16.79 -3.55 -20.28
C ASP A 73 18.12 -4.28 -20.50
N GLY A 74 18.12 -5.52 -21.02
CA GLY A 74 19.32 -6.33 -21.15
C GLY A 74 19.96 -6.69 -19.80
N SER A 75 19.20 -6.63 -18.70
CA SER A 75 19.70 -6.86 -17.35
C SER A 75 19.39 -8.25 -16.81
N LEU A 76 18.64 -9.06 -17.56
CA LEU A 76 18.20 -10.39 -17.14
C LEU A 76 19.36 -11.32 -16.76
N TRP A 77 20.48 -11.24 -17.47
CA TRP A 77 21.65 -12.10 -17.27
C TRP A 77 22.74 -11.48 -16.40
N LYS A 78 22.51 -10.28 -15.85
CA LYS A 78 23.47 -9.62 -14.99
C LYS A 78 23.36 -10.16 -13.57
N TRP A 79 24.40 -10.79 -13.04
CA TRP A 79 24.44 -11.28 -11.65
C TRP A 79 24.10 -10.22 -10.61
N ARG A 80 24.55 -8.99 -10.83
CA ARG A 80 24.25 -7.85 -9.93
C ARG A 80 22.76 -7.63 -9.73
N THR A 81 21.94 -7.79 -10.79
CA THR A 81 20.48 -7.65 -10.75
C THR A 81 19.88 -8.67 -9.77
N TRP A 82 20.25 -9.93 -9.90
CA TRP A 82 19.74 -11.00 -9.06
C TRP A 82 20.21 -10.90 -7.61
N LYS A 83 21.45 -10.49 -7.38
CA LYS A 83 21.96 -10.21 -6.03
C LYS A 83 21.18 -9.08 -5.37
N SER A 84 20.95 -7.98 -6.09
CA SER A 84 20.17 -6.85 -5.60
C SER A 84 18.72 -7.25 -5.30
N ALA A 85 18.09 -8.00 -6.20
CA ALA A 85 16.74 -8.53 -6.01
C ALA A 85 16.66 -9.44 -4.77
N ALA A 86 17.61 -10.34 -4.59
CA ALA A 86 17.65 -11.23 -3.43
C ALA A 86 17.79 -10.45 -2.11
N VAL A 87 18.67 -9.45 -2.07
CA VAL A 87 18.85 -8.60 -0.89
C VAL A 87 17.58 -7.80 -0.61
N HIS A 88 16.96 -7.23 -1.65
CA HIS A 88 15.72 -6.44 -1.50
C HIS A 88 14.54 -7.30 -1.05
N LEU A 89 14.40 -8.51 -1.55
CA LEU A 89 13.28 -9.39 -1.23
C LEU A 89 13.48 -10.14 0.09
N LEU A 90 14.69 -10.70 0.30
CA LEU A 90 14.96 -11.66 1.37
C LEU A 90 15.88 -11.11 2.47
N GLY A 91 16.49 -9.93 2.26
CA GLY A 91 17.38 -9.30 3.21
C GLY A 91 16.72 -9.05 4.58
N ARG A 92 17.49 -8.53 5.54
CA ARG A 92 17.02 -8.28 6.92
C ARG A 92 15.77 -7.40 6.96
N HIS A 93 15.68 -6.41 6.08
CA HIS A 93 14.52 -5.53 5.88
C HIS A 93 13.80 -5.81 4.56
N GLY A 94 13.90 -7.07 4.09
CA GLY A 94 13.35 -7.47 2.78
C GLY A 94 11.82 -7.50 2.77
N LEU A 95 11.27 -7.23 1.59
CA LEU A 95 9.83 -7.14 1.37
C LEU A 95 9.08 -8.39 1.84
N VAL A 96 9.59 -9.58 1.50
CA VAL A 96 8.95 -10.85 1.89
C VAL A 96 8.86 -10.99 3.40
N ARG A 97 9.92 -10.64 4.14
CA ARG A 97 9.92 -10.71 5.60
C ARG A 97 8.94 -9.74 6.24
N GLN A 98 8.83 -8.54 5.69
CA GLN A 98 7.91 -7.52 6.20
C GLN A 98 6.45 -7.87 5.93
N THR A 99 6.16 -8.51 4.81
CA THR A 99 4.78 -8.81 4.39
C THR A 99 4.28 -10.18 4.85
N TYR A 100 5.19 -11.11 5.16
CA TYR A 100 4.82 -12.47 5.55
C TYR A 100 3.96 -12.54 6.84
N GLY A 101 4.32 -11.77 7.87
CA GLY A 101 3.56 -11.72 9.12
C GLY A 101 2.10 -11.30 8.89
N PRO A 102 1.85 -10.09 8.36
CA PRO A 102 0.50 -9.63 8.03
C PRO A 102 -0.26 -10.58 7.08
N TRP A 103 0.45 -11.14 6.09
CA TRP A 103 -0.16 -12.11 5.18
C TRP A 103 -0.61 -13.37 5.92
N ARG A 104 0.18 -13.90 6.84
CA ARG A 104 -0.16 -15.08 7.66
C ARG A 104 -1.33 -14.78 8.60
N GLU A 105 -1.38 -13.60 9.19
CA GLU A 105 -2.48 -13.20 10.08
C GLU A 105 -3.83 -13.19 9.37
N TYR A 106 -3.87 -12.87 8.08
CA TYR A 106 -5.10 -12.88 7.28
C TYR A 106 -5.82 -14.23 7.27
N PHE A 107 -5.10 -15.34 7.49
CA PHE A 107 -5.66 -16.69 7.48
C PHE A 107 -6.31 -17.13 8.81
N ARG A 108 -6.24 -16.30 9.84
CA ARG A 108 -6.91 -16.58 11.11
C ARG A 108 -8.42 -16.40 10.96
N GLU A 109 -9.20 -17.21 11.68
CA GLU A 109 -10.66 -17.12 11.68
C GLU A 109 -11.15 -15.79 12.26
N ASP A 110 -10.51 -15.35 13.35
CA ASP A 110 -10.79 -14.13 14.10
C ASP A 110 -10.14 -12.86 13.50
N PHE A 111 -9.51 -12.99 12.32
CA PHE A 111 -8.86 -11.86 11.67
C PHE A 111 -9.88 -10.85 11.14
N HIS A 112 -9.63 -9.58 11.45
CA HIS A 112 -10.31 -8.44 10.84
C HIS A 112 -9.30 -7.33 10.52
N PRO A 113 -9.27 -6.79 9.29
CA PRO A 113 -8.30 -5.75 8.91
C PRO A 113 -8.35 -4.50 9.78
N GLY A 114 -9.53 -4.13 10.28
CA GLY A 114 -9.73 -3.00 11.18
C GLY A 114 -9.01 -3.12 12.53
N GLN A 115 -8.64 -4.34 12.96
CA GLN A 115 -7.88 -4.58 14.20
C GLN A 115 -6.40 -4.26 14.06
N MET A 116 -5.90 -4.17 12.83
CA MET A 116 -4.52 -3.78 12.58
C MET A 116 -4.36 -2.30 12.94
N LYS A 117 -3.87 -2.03 14.16
CA LYS A 117 -3.65 -0.66 14.66
C LYS A 117 -2.71 0.08 13.72
N SER A 118 -3.20 1.10 13.11
CA SER A 118 -2.42 2.02 12.31
C SER A 118 -2.75 3.46 12.73
N ALA A 119 -2.23 3.86 13.88
CA ALA A 119 -2.31 5.26 14.33
C ALA A 119 -1.62 6.21 13.33
N LEU A 120 -0.69 5.68 12.53
CA LEU A 120 0.12 6.48 11.61
C LEU A 120 -0.69 7.23 10.55
N HIS A 121 -1.81 6.65 10.05
CA HIS A 121 -2.65 7.33 9.06
C HIS A 121 -3.48 8.44 9.70
N GLU A 122 -4.04 8.19 10.88
CA GLU A 122 -4.81 9.19 11.61
C GLU A 122 -3.94 10.37 12.03
N ASP A 123 -2.74 10.09 12.54
CA ASP A 123 -1.77 11.11 12.90
C ASP A 123 -1.32 11.91 11.67
N TRP A 124 -1.06 11.23 10.54
CA TRP A 124 -0.68 11.93 9.32
C TRP A 124 -1.82 12.81 8.80
N LEU A 125 -3.06 12.31 8.72
CA LEU A 125 -4.22 13.08 8.28
C LEU A 125 -4.48 14.27 9.18
N ARG A 126 -4.34 14.11 10.50
CA ARG A 126 -4.52 15.20 11.46
C ARG A 126 -3.46 16.28 11.30
N ASN A 127 -2.20 15.88 11.15
CA ASN A 127 -1.06 16.80 11.06
C ASN A 127 -0.97 17.51 9.69
N ASN A 128 -1.68 17.00 8.68
CA ASN A 128 -1.64 17.54 7.31
C ASN A 128 -3.04 17.92 6.81
N ALA A 129 -3.96 18.25 7.70
CA ALA A 129 -5.35 18.58 7.34
C ALA A 129 -5.47 19.76 6.35
N ASP A 130 -4.48 20.66 6.32
CA ASP A 130 -4.44 21.80 5.39
C ASP A 130 -3.89 21.43 4.00
N ALA A 131 -3.31 20.25 3.85
CA ALA A 131 -2.66 19.82 2.59
C ALA A 131 -3.64 19.17 1.60
N TYR A 132 -4.85 18.82 2.03
CA TYR A 132 -5.87 18.17 1.20
C TYR A 132 -7.29 18.66 1.58
N VAL A 133 -8.22 18.51 0.64
CA VAL A 133 -9.65 18.81 0.86
C VAL A 133 -10.44 17.52 0.72
N ARG A 134 -11.22 17.17 1.73
CA ARG A 134 -12.14 16.02 1.65
C ARG A 134 -13.27 16.33 0.67
N VAL A 135 -13.37 15.53 -0.39
CA VAL A 135 -14.45 15.62 -1.37
C VAL A 135 -15.72 15.02 -0.73
N GLY A 136 -16.82 15.80 -0.71
CA GLY A 136 -18.11 15.34 -0.14
C GLY A 136 -18.49 15.97 1.19
N THR A 137 -17.62 16.71 1.85
CA THR A 137 -18.04 17.64 2.90
C THR A 137 -18.63 18.87 2.21
N CYS A 138 -19.91 19.14 2.43
CA CYS A 138 -20.60 20.33 1.88
C CYS A 138 -20.12 21.64 2.52
N GLU A 139 -18.84 21.77 2.81
CA GLU A 139 -18.28 23.05 3.21
C GLU A 139 -17.97 23.85 1.93
N PRO A 140 -18.60 25.04 1.75
CA PRO A 140 -18.29 25.83 0.58
C PRO A 140 -16.80 26.18 0.59
N LEU A 141 -16.10 25.81 -0.49
CA LEU A 141 -14.72 26.22 -0.75
C LEU A 141 -14.60 27.71 -0.40
N ARG A 142 -13.93 28.03 0.68
CA ARG A 142 -13.50 29.41 0.94
C ARG A 142 -12.39 29.72 -0.06
N LEU A 143 -12.80 30.26 -1.22
CA LEU A 143 -11.95 30.68 -2.33
C LEU A 143 -10.88 31.74 -1.97
N ASN A 144 -10.73 32.07 -0.70
CA ASN A 144 -9.88 33.17 -0.23
C ASN A 144 -8.45 32.77 0.19
N ARG A 145 -8.01 31.52 -0.08
CA ARG A 145 -6.61 31.11 0.20
C ARG A 145 -5.96 30.40 -0.96
N MET A 146 -6.10 30.91 -2.18
CA MET A 146 -5.10 30.60 -3.19
C MET A 146 -3.91 31.53 -2.96
N PRO A 147 -2.68 31.02 -2.72
CA PRO A 147 -1.51 31.86 -2.80
C PRO A 147 -1.46 32.40 -4.23
N ARG A 148 -1.43 33.73 -4.37
CA ARG A 148 -1.22 34.38 -5.64
C ARG A 148 0.09 33.85 -6.20
N ALA A 149 0.01 33.20 -7.36
CA ALA A 149 1.20 32.87 -8.12
C ALA A 149 1.91 34.21 -8.45
N CYS A 150 3.13 34.35 -7.95
CA CYS A 150 4.10 35.31 -8.47
C CYS A 150 4.74 34.73 -9.70
#